data_743b610e666cb4eb32783f0d83a60b67
#
_entry.id   743b610e666cb4eb32783f0d83a60b67
#
_cell.length_a   1.000
_cell.length_b   1.000
_cell.length_c   1.000
_cell.angle_alpha   90.00
_cell.angle_beta   90.00
_cell.angle_gamma   90.00
#
_symmetry.space_group_name_H-M   'P 1'
#
loop_
_entity.id
_entity.type
_entity.pdbx_description
1 polymer ?
#
loop_
_entity_poly.entity_id
_entity_poly.type
_entity_poly.pdbx_seq_one_letter_code
_entity_poly.pdbx_strand_id
1 'polypeptide(L)'
;MQALWQIFSSFFVIGAFTIGGGYAMLPVMQRDLVDRLGWLDEQEFLETIAVSQSAPGAIAVNTAILIGKRMAGMPGVIAGCLGVVLPSFLIILAIAIFFQNILSWQPALDFFAGVRPAVVALIAHVAWKMGRKLITGKFYLGLFFVALACILLIPSLHPVWIILGSGLATVLWAAVQKLPQGEGE
;
A
#
# COMPACT_ATOMS: atom_id res chain seq x y z
N MET A 1 -22.13 -4.14 21.52
CA MET A 1 -20.84 -3.60 22.02
C MET A 1 -19.72 -4.62 21.92
N GLN A 2 -19.94 -5.90 22.23
CA GLN A 2 -18.90 -6.94 22.12
C GLN A 2 -18.32 -7.07 20.68
N ALA A 3 -19.19 -7.06 19.65
CA ALA A 3 -18.73 -7.14 18.26
C ALA A 3 -17.82 -5.98 17.83
N LEU A 4 -18.15 -4.75 18.25
CA LEU A 4 -17.33 -3.58 17.93
C LEU A 4 -15.95 -3.64 18.59
N TRP A 5 -15.90 -4.12 19.84
CA TRP A 5 -14.64 -4.31 20.54
C TRP A 5 -13.78 -5.42 19.90
N GLN A 6 -14.41 -6.50 19.46
CA GLN A 6 -13.70 -7.55 18.73
C GLN A 6 -13.13 -7.05 17.41
N ILE A 7 -13.92 -6.28 16.63
CA ILE A 7 -13.44 -5.66 15.39
C ILE A 7 -12.26 -4.74 15.69
N PHE A 8 -12.41 -3.82 16.65
CA PHE A 8 -11.36 -2.90 17.04
C PHE A 8 -10.09 -3.62 17.47
N SER A 9 -10.17 -4.57 18.40
CA SER A 9 -9.00 -5.26 18.95
C SER A 9 -8.28 -6.12 17.91
N SER A 10 -9.00 -6.78 17.01
CA SER A 10 -8.39 -7.58 15.95
C SER A 10 -7.63 -6.70 14.97
N PHE A 11 -8.25 -5.62 14.50
CA PHE A 11 -7.56 -4.68 13.61
C PHE A 11 -6.46 -3.89 14.32
N PHE A 12 -6.55 -3.67 15.63
CA PHE A 12 -5.49 -3.07 16.43
C PHE A 12 -4.24 -3.96 16.46
N VAL A 13 -4.41 -5.26 16.68
CA VAL A 13 -3.31 -6.23 16.63
C VAL A 13 -2.70 -6.28 15.23
N ILE A 14 -3.52 -6.36 14.19
CA ILE A 14 -3.04 -6.33 12.80
C ILE A 14 -2.23 -5.05 12.53
N GLY A 15 -2.73 -3.88 12.93
CA GLY A 15 -2.04 -2.60 12.75
C GLY A 15 -0.75 -2.46 13.57
N ALA A 16 -0.71 -3.05 14.78
CA ALA A 16 0.44 -2.95 15.67
C ALA A 16 1.62 -3.85 15.26
N PHE A 17 1.31 -5.06 14.80
CA PHE A 17 2.33 -6.09 14.56
C PHE A 17 2.76 -6.23 13.11
N THR A 18 2.22 -5.43 12.21
CA THR A 18 2.61 -5.52 10.81
C THR A 18 3.65 -4.48 10.43
N ILE A 19 4.88 -4.94 10.26
CA ILE A 19 6.02 -4.16 9.77
C ILE A 19 6.28 -4.59 8.32
N GLY A 20 6.30 -3.65 7.36
CA GLY A 20 6.69 -3.96 5.97
C GLY A 20 5.67 -3.62 4.88
N GLY A 21 4.57 -2.96 5.21
CA GLY A 21 3.56 -2.46 4.25
C GLY A 21 2.39 -3.39 3.99
N GLY A 22 1.44 -2.96 3.15
CA GLY A 22 0.13 -3.58 2.99
C GLY A 22 0.13 -5.07 2.64
N TYR A 23 1.07 -5.52 1.80
CA TYR A 23 1.18 -6.94 1.45
C TYR A 23 1.74 -7.82 2.57
N ALA A 24 2.58 -7.27 3.46
CA ALA A 24 3.08 -8.00 4.62
C ALA A 24 1.99 -8.25 5.68
N MET A 25 0.91 -7.49 5.63
CA MET A 25 -0.26 -7.68 6.51
C MET A 25 -1.13 -8.87 6.12
N LEU A 26 -1.12 -9.29 4.85
CA LEU A 26 -2.06 -10.30 4.36
C LEU A 26 -1.99 -11.63 5.13
N PRO A 27 -0.81 -12.21 5.41
CA PRO A 27 -0.75 -13.43 6.20
C PRO A 27 -1.28 -13.28 7.63
N VAL A 28 -1.05 -12.11 8.25
CA VAL A 28 -1.53 -11.82 9.61
C VAL A 28 -3.05 -11.67 9.60
N MET A 29 -3.59 -10.98 8.59
CA MET A 29 -5.03 -10.84 8.39
C MET A 29 -5.70 -12.19 8.15
N GLN A 30 -5.14 -13.03 7.26
CA GLN A 30 -5.68 -14.36 6.97
C GLN A 30 -5.75 -15.19 8.24
N ARG A 31 -4.63 -15.30 8.97
CA ARG A 31 -4.58 -16.03 10.23
C ARG A 31 -5.61 -15.53 11.25
N ASP A 32 -5.77 -14.21 11.38
CA ASP A 32 -6.67 -13.65 12.40
C ASP A 32 -8.14 -13.70 11.98
N LEU A 33 -8.45 -13.35 10.73
CA LEU A 33 -9.84 -13.20 10.25
C LEU A 33 -10.45 -14.52 9.77
N VAL A 34 -9.63 -15.41 9.20
CA VAL A 34 -10.06 -16.72 8.71
C VAL A 34 -9.83 -17.79 9.78
N ASP A 35 -8.55 -18.05 10.16
CA ASP A 35 -8.20 -19.21 10.97
C ASP A 35 -8.63 -19.07 12.43
N ARG A 36 -8.46 -17.88 13.03
CA ARG A 36 -8.72 -17.67 14.46
C ARG A 36 -10.15 -17.24 14.76
N LEU A 37 -10.70 -16.31 13.99
CA LEU A 37 -12.00 -15.71 14.26
C LEU A 37 -13.13 -16.30 13.42
N GLY A 38 -12.81 -16.92 12.28
CA GLY A 38 -13.79 -17.50 11.37
C GLY A 38 -14.79 -16.48 10.82
N TRP A 39 -14.37 -15.20 10.67
CA TRP A 39 -15.26 -14.16 10.16
C TRP A 39 -15.45 -14.26 8.64
N LEU A 40 -14.47 -14.84 7.97
CA LEU A 40 -14.46 -15.10 6.55
C LEU A 40 -13.95 -16.52 6.30
N ASP A 41 -14.39 -17.15 5.24
CA ASP A 41 -13.70 -18.28 4.68
C ASP A 41 -12.53 -17.81 3.79
N GLU A 42 -11.70 -18.75 3.32
CA GLU A 42 -10.51 -18.44 2.52
C GLU A 42 -10.86 -17.73 1.20
N GLN A 43 -11.94 -18.16 0.54
CA GLN A 43 -12.40 -17.56 -0.70
C GLN A 43 -12.92 -16.15 -0.48
N GLU A 44 -13.78 -15.93 0.53
CA GLU A 44 -14.29 -14.61 0.91
C GLU A 44 -13.15 -13.65 1.30
N PHE A 45 -12.11 -14.16 1.96
CA PHE A 45 -10.92 -13.38 2.29
C PHE A 45 -10.20 -12.90 1.02
N LEU A 46 -9.95 -13.80 0.06
CA LEU A 46 -9.29 -13.44 -1.21
C LEU A 46 -10.10 -12.41 -2.00
N GLU A 47 -11.42 -12.58 -2.08
CA GLU A 47 -12.33 -11.61 -2.72
C GLU A 47 -12.28 -10.25 -2.03
N THR A 48 -12.34 -10.23 -0.69
CA THR A 48 -12.26 -9.00 0.11
C THR A 48 -10.93 -8.27 -0.13
N ILE A 49 -9.82 -9.00 -0.20
CA ILE A 49 -8.51 -8.43 -0.49
C ILE A 49 -8.45 -7.86 -1.92
N ALA A 50 -8.99 -8.58 -2.91
CA ALA A 50 -9.03 -8.11 -4.29
C ALA A 50 -9.81 -6.79 -4.42
N VAL A 51 -10.97 -6.68 -3.76
CA VAL A 51 -11.74 -5.44 -3.70
C VAL A 51 -10.99 -4.33 -2.95
N SER A 52 -10.35 -4.67 -1.82
CA SER A 52 -9.55 -3.71 -1.05
C SER A 52 -8.38 -3.13 -1.84
N GLN A 53 -7.78 -3.92 -2.73
CA GLN A 53 -6.68 -3.49 -3.60
C GLN A 53 -7.14 -2.63 -4.77
N SER A 54 -8.39 -2.77 -5.22
CA SER A 54 -8.95 -1.93 -6.29
C SER A 54 -9.30 -0.51 -5.84
N ALA A 55 -9.51 -0.32 -4.55
CA ALA A 55 -9.80 1.00 -3.97
C ALA A 55 -8.49 1.76 -3.64
N PRO A 56 -8.43 3.08 -3.91
CA PRO A 56 -7.27 3.88 -3.54
C PRO A 56 -7.13 3.94 -2.02
N GLY A 57 -5.93 3.67 -1.50
CA GLY A 57 -5.64 3.73 -0.06
C GLY A 57 -4.85 2.53 0.46
N ALA A 58 -4.64 2.49 1.77
CA ALA A 58 -3.94 1.40 2.43
C ALA A 58 -4.83 0.14 2.46
N ILE A 59 -4.31 -0.99 1.98
CA ILE A 59 -5.04 -2.27 1.90
C ILE A 59 -5.68 -2.62 3.25
N ALA A 60 -4.94 -2.45 4.35
CA ALA A 60 -5.43 -2.76 5.69
C ALA A 60 -6.64 -1.91 6.11
N VAL A 61 -6.63 -0.61 5.78
CA VAL A 61 -7.74 0.29 6.07
C VAL A 61 -8.95 -0.08 5.21
N ASN A 62 -8.75 -0.30 3.90
CA ASN A 62 -9.82 -0.71 3.00
C ASN A 62 -10.44 -2.04 3.42
N THR A 63 -9.63 -3.01 3.82
CA THR A 63 -10.10 -4.30 4.35
C THR A 63 -10.89 -4.11 5.65
N ALA A 64 -10.40 -3.26 6.58
CA ALA A 64 -11.11 -2.95 7.82
C ALA A 64 -12.47 -2.29 7.58
N ILE A 65 -12.56 -1.42 6.55
CA ILE A 65 -13.83 -0.81 6.12
C ILE A 65 -14.81 -1.87 5.63
N LEU A 66 -14.38 -2.76 4.73
CA LEU A 66 -15.25 -3.77 4.15
C LEU A 66 -15.75 -4.76 5.20
N ILE A 67 -14.85 -5.30 6.02
CA ILE A 67 -15.19 -6.27 7.06
C ILE A 67 -16.00 -5.60 8.17
N GLY A 68 -15.60 -4.42 8.62
CA GLY A 68 -16.32 -3.66 9.64
C GLY A 68 -17.76 -3.33 9.22
N LYS A 69 -17.94 -2.93 7.95
CA LYS A 69 -19.26 -2.67 7.37
C LYS A 69 -20.10 -3.93 7.29
N ARG A 70 -19.54 -5.07 6.89
CA ARG A 70 -20.24 -6.35 6.82
C ARG A 70 -20.72 -6.83 8.20
N MET A 71 -19.88 -6.67 9.23
CA MET A 71 -20.15 -7.21 10.56
C MET A 71 -21.05 -6.33 11.43
N ALA A 72 -20.90 -5.00 11.38
CA ALA A 72 -21.58 -4.08 12.29
C ALA A 72 -21.97 -2.76 11.65
N GLY A 73 -22.03 -2.67 10.31
CA GLY A 73 -22.38 -1.43 9.60
C GLY A 73 -21.39 -0.30 9.84
N MET A 74 -21.86 0.94 9.86
CA MET A 74 -21.00 2.12 10.06
C MET A 74 -20.22 2.15 11.37
N PRO A 75 -20.78 1.75 12.52
CA PRO A 75 -20.00 1.61 13.75
C PRO A 75 -18.84 0.62 13.62
N GLY A 76 -19.03 -0.48 12.87
CA GLY A 76 -17.98 -1.44 12.58
C GLY A 76 -16.87 -0.86 11.72
N VAL A 77 -17.20 -0.03 10.73
CA VAL A 77 -16.22 0.70 9.92
C VAL A 77 -15.33 1.58 10.79
N ILE A 78 -15.95 2.37 11.67
CA ILE A 78 -15.21 3.27 12.56
C ILE A 78 -14.29 2.47 13.49
N ALA A 79 -14.83 1.39 14.11
CA ALA A 79 -14.05 0.54 14.99
C ALA A 79 -12.85 -0.12 14.28
N GLY A 80 -13.04 -0.64 13.06
CA GLY A 80 -11.99 -1.24 12.27
C GLY A 80 -10.91 -0.24 11.83
N CYS A 81 -11.33 0.92 11.32
CA CYS A 81 -10.40 1.98 10.91
C CYS A 81 -9.57 2.49 12.09
N LEU A 82 -10.22 2.78 13.21
CA LEU A 82 -9.50 3.19 14.42
C LEU A 82 -8.55 2.09 14.91
N GLY A 83 -8.97 0.83 14.86
CA GLY A 83 -8.12 -0.30 15.20
C GLY A 83 -6.84 -0.32 14.40
N VAL A 84 -6.92 -0.24 13.07
CA VAL A 84 -5.72 -0.28 12.19
C VAL A 84 -4.82 0.93 12.38
N VAL A 85 -5.38 2.14 12.52
CA VAL A 85 -4.61 3.40 12.48
C VAL A 85 -4.02 3.74 13.85
N LEU A 86 -4.75 3.50 14.92
CA LEU A 86 -4.37 3.93 16.28
C LEU A 86 -3.00 3.42 16.74
N PRO A 87 -2.61 2.15 16.55
CA PRO A 87 -1.30 1.67 17.00
C PRO A 87 -0.16 2.46 16.39
N SER A 88 -0.17 2.62 15.07
CA SER A 88 0.86 3.36 14.35
C SER A 88 0.87 4.84 14.75
N PHE A 89 -0.31 5.45 14.89
CA PHE A 89 -0.44 6.83 15.35
C PHE A 89 0.15 7.03 16.75
N LEU A 90 -0.21 6.16 17.70
CA LEU A 90 0.29 6.26 19.07
C LEU A 90 1.79 6.03 19.17
N ILE A 91 2.34 5.07 18.42
CA ILE A 91 3.78 4.81 18.39
C ILE A 91 4.53 6.02 17.83
N ILE A 92 4.05 6.57 16.69
CA ILE A 92 4.67 7.75 16.08
C ILE A 92 4.57 8.97 17.00
N LEU A 93 3.41 9.17 17.64
CA LEU A 93 3.22 10.26 18.59
C LEU A 93 4.14 10.12 19.79
N ALA A 94 4.24 8.93 20.38
CA ALA A 94 5.16 8.66 21.48
C ALA A 94 6.61 8.95 21.08
N ILE A 95 7.05 8.43 19.91
CA ILE A 95 8.38 8.72 19.38
C ILE A 95 8.58 10.22 19.20
N ALA A 96 7.62 10.94 18.63
CA ALA A 96 7.73 12.38 18.38
C ALA A 96 7.89 13.20 19.66
N ILE A 97 7.17 12.84 20.74
CA ILE A 97 7.26 13.50 22.05
C ILE A 97 8.65 13.25 22.66
N PHE A 98 9.14 12.04 22.61
CA PHE A 98 10.44 11.69 23.17
C PHE A 98 11.62 12.11 22.28
N PHE A 99 11.38 12.31 20.98
CA PHE A 99 12.41 12.53 19.98
C PHE A 99 13.15 13.86 20.14
N GLN A 100 12.53 14.90 20.71
CA GLN A 100 13.18 16.18 20.98
C GLN A 100 14.40 16.02 21.92
N ASN A 101 14.35 15.07 22.84
CA ASN A 101 15.47 14.77 23.73
C ASN A 101 16.48 13.79 23.13
N ILE A 102 16.09 13.02 22.11
CA ILE A 102 16.91 12.00 21.45
C ILE A 102 17.72 12.59 20.29
N LEU A 103 17.26 13.67 19.66
CA LEU A 103 17.97 14.34 18.55
C LEU A 103 19.35 14.90 18.94
N SER A 104 19.58 15.14 20.23
CA SER A 104 20.90 15.54 20.77
C SER A 104 21.77 14.35 21.19
N TRP A 105 21.24 13.14 21.17
CA TRP A 105 21.95 11.94 21.59
C TRP A 105 22.67 11.27 20.41
N GLN A 106 24.00 11.33 20.44
CA GLN A 106 24.85 10.88 19.32
C GLN A 106 24.55 9.44 18.86
N PRO A 107 24.35 8.43 19.74
CA PRO A 107 24.01 7.06 19.27
C PRO A 107 22.71 6.98 18.46
N ALA A 108 21.73 7.83 18.74
CA ALA A 108 20.50 7.89 17.95
C ALA A 108 20.76 8.47 16.55
N LEU A 109 21.57 9.52 16.46
CA LEU A 109 21.97 10.09 15.17
C LEU A 109 22.71 9.07 14.31
N ASP A 110 23.64 8.31 14.90
CA ASP A 110 24.42 7.28 14.22
C ASP A 110 23.51 6.12 13.75
N PHE A 111 22.53 5.72 14.57
CA PHE A 111 21.52 4.74 14.18
C PHE A 111 20.71 5.20 12.97
N PHE A 112 20.20 6.44 13.00
CA PHE A 112 19.43 6.99 11.87
C PHE A 112 20.29 7.19 10.63
N ALA A 113 21.58 7.51 10.77
CA ALA A 113 22.52 7.59 9.66
C ALA A 113 22.66 6.22 8.96
N GLY A 114 22.64 5.12 9.72
CA GLY A 114 22.63 3.76 9.17
C GLY A 114 21.28 3.33 8.57
N VAL A 115 20.16 3.76 9.15
CA VAL A 115 18.82 3.41 8.67
C VAL A 115 18.49 4.06 7.32
N ARG A 116 18.91 5.31 7.09
CA ARG A 116 18.64 6.04 5.84
C ARG A 116 19.04 5.27 4.57
N PRO A 117 20.27 4.80 4.42
CA PRO A 117 20.66 4.02 3.24
C PRO A 117 19.93 2.68 3.15
N ALA A 118 19.59 2.05 4.28
CA ALA A 118 18.82 0.81 4.29
C ALA A 118 17.41 1.01 3.73
N VAL A 119 16.72 2.09 4.09
CA VAL A 119 15.40 2.45 3.54
C VAL A 119 15.50 2.72 2.04
N VAL A 120 16.52 3.46 1.59
CA VAL A 120 16.76 3.71 0.15
C VAL A 120 16.97 2.38 -0.60
N ALA A 121 17.77 1.46 -0.03
CA ALA A 121 18.00 0.16 -0.63
C ALA A 121 16.72 -0.69 -0.71
N LEU A 122 15.86 -0.65 0.31
CA LEU A 122 14.56 -1.33 0.31
C LEU A 122 13.65 -0.77 -0.79
N ILE A 123 13.54 0.54 -0.90
CA ILE A 123 12.74 1.20 -1.95
C ILE A 123 13.27 0.83 -3.33
N ALA A 124 14.58 0.90 -3.53
CA ALA A 124 15.22 0.52 -4.78
C ALA A 124 14.98 -0.97 -5.13
N HIS A 125 15.06 -1.86 -4.13
CA HIS A 125 14.78 -3.29 -4.32
C HIS A 125 13.33 -3.54 -4.76
N VAL A 126 12.36 -2.89 -4.10
CA VAL A 126 10.94 -3.01 -4.47
C VAL A 126 10.69 -2.45 -5.87
N ALA A 127 11.25 -1.27 -6.17
CA ALA A 127 11.15 -0.66 -7.50
C ALA A 127 11.74 -1.56 -8.59
N TRP A 128 12.90 -2.17 -8.34
CA TRP A 128 13.52 -3.13 -9.23
C TRP A 128 12.65 -4.39 -9.45
N LYS A 129 12.15 -4.97 -8.35
CA LYS A 129 11.30 -6.18 -8.40
C LYS A 129 10.00 -5.92 -9.17
N MET A 130 9.35 -4.78 -8.92
CA MET A 130 8.15 -4.39 -9.65
C MET A 130 8.44 -4.04 -11.11
N GLY A 131 9.50 -3.27 -11.35
CA GLY A 131 9.92 -2.88 -12.70
C GLY A 131 10.17 -4.09 -13.60
N ARG A 132 10.91 -5.09 -13.12
CA ARG A 132 11.16 -6.35 -13.87
C ARG A 132 9.87 -7.10 -14.24
N LYS A 133 8.83 -6.98 -13.42
CA LYS A 133 7.54 -7.64 -13.68
C LYS A 133 6.66 -6.84 -14.64
N LEU A 134 6.72 -5.52 -14.58
CA LEU A 134 5.82 -4.63 -15.32
C LEU A 134 6.40 -4.19 -16.66
N ILE A 135 7.73 -4.03 -16.75
CA ILE A 135 8.41 -3.58 -17.98
C ILE A 135 8.67 -4.81 -18.85
N THR A 136 7.65 -5.21 -19.62
CA THR A 136 7.71 -6.41 -20.49
C THR A 136 8.07 -6.11 -21.94
N GLY A 137 8.24 -4.83 -22.32
CA GLY A 137 8.54 -4.44 -23.70
C GLY A 137 9.27 -3.10 -23.83
N LYS A 138 9.84 -2.85 -25.03
CA LYS A 138 10.57 -1.62 -25.33
C LYS A 138 9.74 -0.34 -25.13
N PHE A 139 8.42 -0.41 -25.40
CA PHE A 139 7.49 0.68 -25.18
C PHE A 139 7.40 1.08 -23.70
N TYR A 140 7.20 0.10 -22.82
CA TYR A 140 7.11 0.35 -21.36
C TYR A 140 8.43 0.83 -20.78
N LEU A 141 9.54 0.34 -21.32
CA LEU A 141 10.88 0.82 -20.95
C LEU A 141 11.07 2.30 -21.36
N GLY A 142 10.68 2.66 -22.57
CA GLY A 142 10.71 4.04 -23.06
C GLY A 142 9.82 4.95 -22.19
N LEU A 143 8.58 4.51 -21.91
CA LEU A 143 7.64 5.24 -21.07
C LEU A 143 8.20 5.46 -19.66
N PHE A 144 8.87 4.46 -19.08
CA PHE A 144 9.54 4.57 -17.78
C PHE A 144 10.63 5.66 -17.80
N PHE A 145 11.51 5.67 -18.80
CA PHE A 145 12.56 6.66 -18.87
C PHE A 145 12.03 8.08 -19.14
N VAL A 146 10.97 8.22 -19.95
CA VAL A 146 10.31 9.50 -20.17
C VAL A 146 9.69 10.02 -18.86
N ALA A 147 8.97 9.17 -18.13
CA ALA A 147 8.38 9.53 -16.84
C ALA A 147 9.47 9.93 -15.82
N LEU A 148 10.55 9.18 -15.76
CA LEU A 148 11.70 9.47 -14.90
C LEU A 148 12.35 10.81 -15.26
N ALA A 149 12.58 11.05 -16.54
CA ALA A 149 13.14 12.32 -17.03
C ALA A 149 12.22 13.50 -16.69
N CYS A 150 10.90 13.36 -16.87
CA CYS A 150 9.94 14.38 -16.49
C CYS A 150 10.02 14.73 -15.00
N ILE A 151 10.12 13.73 -14.11
CA ILE A 151 10.22 13.96 -12.66
C ILE A 151 11.54 14.67 -12.31
N LEU A 152 12.64 14.30 -12.95
CA LEU A 152 13.98 14.85 -12.64
C LEU A 152 14.20 16.24 -13.24
N LEU A 153 13.71 16.50 -14.45
CA LEU A 153 13.96 17.74 -15.18
C LEU A 153 12.91 18.83 -14.92
N ILE A 154 11.69 18.44 -14.50
CA ILE A 154 10.59 19.38 -14.29
C ILE A 154 10.04 19.20 -12.85
N PRO A 155 10.73 19.72 -11.82
CA PRO A 155 10.33 19.55 -10.42
C PRO A 155 8.96 20.16 -10.09
N SER A 156 8.47 21.10 -10.90
CA SER A 156 7.16 21.73 -10.76
C SER A 156 6.02 20.88 -11.32
N LEU A 157 6.32 19.80 -12.05
CA LEU A 157 5.29 18.93 -12.63
C LEU A 157 4.74 17.99 -11.55
N HIS A 158 3.46 18.16 -11.22
CA HIS A 158 2.84 17.30 -10.21
C HIS A 158 2.76 15.84 -10.71
N PRO A 159 3.15 14.83 -9.88
CA PRO A 159 3.19 13.42 -10.31
C PRO A 159 1.90 12.87 -10.90
N VAL A 160 0.75 13.45 -10.53
CA VAL A 160 -0.57 13.08 -11.08
C VAL A 160 -0.62 13.20 -12.60
N TRP A 161 -0.02 14.25 -13.18
CA TRP A 161 0.00 14.44 -14.63
C TRP A 161 0.83 13.39 -15.36
N ILE A 162 1.90 12.92 -14.72
CA ILE A 162 2.74 11.85 -15.26
C ILE A 162 1.97 10.52 -15.24
N ILE A 163 1.23 10.24 -14.15
CA ILE A 163 0.40 9.04 -14.03
C ILE A 163 -0.71 9.05 -15.09
N LEU A 164 -1.44 10.16 -15.23
CA LEU A 164 -2.52 10.27 -16.21
C LEU A 164 -1.99 10.20 -17.65
N GLY A 165 -0.90 10.90 -17.94
CA GLY A 165 -0.28 10.90 -19.26
C GLY A 165 0.27 9.52 -19.65
N SER A 166 0.95 8.83 -18.74
CA SER A 166 1.45 7.48 -18.99
C SER A 166 0.32 6.45 -19.12
N GLY A 167 -0.74 6.58 -18.33
CA GLY A 167 -1.94 5.76 -18.45
C GLY A 167 -2.62 5.94 -19.81
N LEU A 168 -2.83 7.19 -20.23
CA LEU A 168 -3.41 7.49 -21.54
C LEU A 168 -2.54 6.96 -22.68
N ALA A 169 -1.23 7.18 -22.62
CA ALA A 169 -0.29 6.65 -23.63
C ALA A 169 -0.36 5.12 -23.74
N THR A 170 -0.48 4.42 -22.62
CA THR A 170 -0.62 2.96 -22.60
C THR A 170 -1.93 2.49 -23.22
N VAL A 171 -3.05 3.16 -22.93
CA VAL A 171 -4.36 2.85 -23.51
C VAL A 171 -4.36 3.08 -25.03
N LEU A 172 -3.81 4.21 -25.48
CA LEU A 172 -3.70 4.52 -26.91
C LEU A 172 -2.81 3.52 -27.62
N TRP A 173 -1.69 3.14 -27.04
CA TRP A 173 -0.81 2.12 -27.58
C TRP A 173 -1.50 0.76 -27.73
N ALA A 174 -2.24 0.33 -26.71
CA ALA A 174 -3.00 -0.91 -26.73
C ALA A 174 -4.13 -0.87 -27.78
N ALA A 175 -4.78 0.28 -27.97
CA ALA A 175 -5.81 0.47 -28.99
C ALA A 175 -5.23 0.34 -30.41
N VAL A 176 -4.05 0.94 -30.64
CA VAL A 176 -3.34 0.83 -31.95
C VAL A 176 -2.93 -0.61 -32.25
N GLN A 177 -2.48 -1.36 -31.26
CA GLN A 177 -2.11 -2.77 -31.46
C GLN A 177 -3.32 -3.70 -31.72
N LYS A 178 -4.53 -3.30 -31.28
CA LYS A 178 -5.77 -4.04 -31.53
C LYS A 178 -6.43 -3.72 -32.88
N LEU A 179 -5.96 -2.67 -33.59
CA LEU A 179 -6.41 -2.45 -34.94
C LEU A 179 -5.94 -3.61 -35.82
N PRO A 180 -6.85 -4.32 -36.56
CA PRO A 180 -6.44 -5.40 -37.43
C PRO A 180 -5.44 -4.82 -38.43
N GLN A 181 -4.25 -5.43 -38.49
CA GLN A 181 -3.35 -5.22 -39.62
C GLN A 181 -4.15 -5.70 -40.82
N GLY A 182 -4.59 -4.75 -41.65
CA GLY A 182 -5.35 -5.06 -42.83
C GLY A 182 -4.63 -6.15 -43.61
N GLU A 183 -5.32 -7.22 -43.92
CA GLU A 183 -4.94 -8.22 -44.90
C GLU A 183 -4.65 -7.44 -46.18
N GLY A 184 -3.38 -7.21 -46.43
CA GLY A 184 -2.89 -6.78 -47.73
C GLY A 184 -2.70 -8.05 -48.56
N GLU A 185 -3.55 -8.22 -49.51
CA GLU A 185 -3.41 -9.17 -50.62
C GLU A 185 -2.02 -9.06 -51.30
#